data_2afc17fb7b0fe005c80d6079913ea460
#
_entry.id   2afc17fb7b0fe005c80d6079913ea460
#
_cell.length_a   1.000
_cell.length_b   1.000
_cell.length_c   1.000
_cell.angle_alpha   90.00
_cell.angle_beta   90.00
_cell.angle_gamma   90.00
#
_symmetry.space_group_name_H-M   'P 1'
#
loop_
_entity.id
_entity.type
_entity.pdbx_description
1 polymer ?
#
loop_
_entity_poly.entity_id
_entity_poly.type
_entity_poly.pdbx_seq_one_letter_code
_entity_poly.pdbx_strand_id
1 'polypeptide(L)'
;MAKLSIHTDEKKSKISRKIYGNFPEHLGRCIYNGIYVGENSDIPNVNGMRTDIVEALKAIKLPVLRWPGGCFADEYHWKDGIGPKETRKKMVNTHWGGVVEDNTFGTHEFLEFCRQVGCEPYINGNV
;
A
#
# COMPACT_ATOMS: atom_id res chain seq x y z
N MET A 1 -22.71 23.14 -33.19
CA MET A 1 -21.71 23.48 -32.15
C MET A 1 -22.26 23.00 -30.82
N ALA A 2 -21.53 22.16 -30.08
CA ALA A 2 -21.98 21.67 -28.77
C ALA A 2 -21.84 22.79 -27.73
N LYS A 3 -22.81 22.91 -26.81
CA LYS A 3 -22.79 23.88 -25.71
C LYS A 3 -22.76 23.13 -24.40
N LEU A 4 -21.76 23.42 -23.54
CA LEU A 4 -21.66 22.93 -22.15
C LEU A 4 -22.05 24.07 -21.21
N SER A 5 -22.97 23.81 -20.28
CA SER A 5 -23.32 24.75 -19.21
C SER A 5 -23.01 24.09 -17.86
N ILE A 6 -22.29 24.79 -16.98
CA ILE A 6 -21.94 24.35 -15.63
C ILE A 6 -22.68 25.25 -14.63
N HIS A 7 -23.54 24.63 -13.82
CA HIS A 7 -24.32 25.34 -12.80
C HIS A 7 -23.63 25.12 -11.44
N THR A 8 -22.77 26.04 -11.02
CA THR A 8 -21.96 25.93 -9.79
C THR A 8 -22.79 26.16 -8.51
N ASP A 9 -23.96 26.72 -8.64
CA ASP A 9 -24.96 26.96 -7.58
C ASP A 9 -25.80 25.70 -7.27
N GLU A 10 -25.91 24.76 -8.21
CA GLU A 10 -26.64 23.51 -8.06
C GLU A 10 -25.78 22.36 -7.56
N LYS A 11 -25.43 22.37 -6.27
CA LYS A 11 -24.64 21.29 -5.67
C LYS A 11 -25.48 20.01 -5.53
N LYS A 12 -25.13 18.95 -6.25
CA LYS A 12 -25.83 17.66 -6.21
C LYS A 12 -25.26 16.69 -5.16
N SER A 13 -23.92 16.72 -4.93
CA SER A 13 -23.23 15.81 -4.02
C SER A 13 -21.89 16.39 -3.57
N LYS A 14 -21.28 15.72 -2.56
CA LYS A 14 -19.91 15.96 -2.12
C LYS A 14 -19.03 14.82 -2.59
N ILE A 15 -18.00 15.11 -3.35
CA ILE A 15 -17.00 14.13 -3.76
C ILE A 15 -16.18 13.70 -2.55
N SER A 16 -16.10 12.40 -2.29
CA SER A 16 -15.28 11.87 -1.21
C SER A 16 -13.80 12.07 -1.52
N ARG A 17 -13.01 12.45 -0.51
CA ARG A 17 -11.55 12.52 -0.64
C ARG A 17 -10.90 11.17 -0.93
N LYS A 18 -11.58 10.06 -0.66
CA LYS A 18 -11.07 8.71 -0.91
C LYS A 18 -10.80 8.43 -2.39
N ILE A 19 -11.35 9.22 -3.32
CA ILE A 19 -10.97 9.14 -4.75
C ILE A 19 -9.50 9.48 -5.01
N TYR A 20 -8.84 10.17 -4.09
CA TYR A 20 -7.41 10.50 -4.14
C TYR A 20 -6.53 9.46 -3.44
N GLY A 21 -7.08 8.28 -3.16
CA GLY A 21 -6.34 7.15 -2.64
C GLY A 21 -5.30 6.64 -3.63
N ASN A 22 -4.29 5.96 -3.09
CA ASN A 22 -3.26 5.28 -3.86
C ASN A 22 -3.24 3.79 -3.54
N PHE A 23 -2.40 3.05 -4.23
CA PHE A 23 -2.17 1.64 -3.94
C PHE A 23 -0.70 1.25 -4.15
N PRO A 24 -0.09 0.51 -3.23
CA PRO A 24 1.11 -0.25 -3.48
C PRO A 24 0.77 -1.69 -3.85
N GLU A 25 1.62 -2.29 -4.65
CA GLU A 25 1.58 -3.70 -5.00
C GLU A 25 2.96 -4.31 -4.79
N HIS A 26 3.04 -5.61 -4.53
CA HIS A 26 4.28 -6.37 -4.52
C HIS A 26 4.84 -6.49 -5.95
N LEU A 27 5.31 -5.37 -6.47
CA LEU A 27 5.77 -5.16 -7.83
C LEU A 27 7.12 -4.43 -7.81
N GLY A 28 8.15 -5.05 -8.33
CA GLY A 28 9.48 -4.45 -8.39
C GLY A 28 9.95 -3.97 -7.02
N ARG A 29 10.30 -2.70 -6.91
CA ARG A 29 10.75 -2.07 -5.66
C ARG A 29 9.65 -1.22 -5.00
N CYS A 30 8.38 -1.52 -5.23
CA CYS A 30 7.31 -0.73 -4.63
C CYS A 30 7.22 -0.99 -3.11
N ILE A 31 7.28 -2.25 -2.69
CA ILE A 31 7.25 -2.63 -1.27
C ILE A 31 8.68 -2.76 -0.72
N TYR A 32 9.40 -3.83 -1.10
CA TYR A 32 10.77 -4.08 -0.60
C TYR A 32 11.77 -3.12 -1.26
N ASN A 33 12.59 -2.47 -0.44
CA ASN A 33 13.49 -1.35 -0.82
C ASN A 33 12.78 -0.08 -1.34
N GLY A 34 11.44 -0.09 -1.35
CA GLY A 34 10.59 1.06 -1.60
C GLY A 34 10.01 1.56 -0.28
N ILE A 35 8.78 1.15 0.04
CA ILE A 35 8.12 1.49 1.31
C ILE A 35 8.85 0.89 2.51
N TYR A 36 9.27 -0.37 2.40
CA TYR A 36 9.83 -1.17 3.48
C TYR A 36 11.27 -1.58 3.21
N VAL A 37 12.15 -1.33 4.19
CA VAL A 37 13.58 -1.66 4.12
C VAL A 37 14.04 -2.56 5.27
N GLY A 38 13.14 -2.88 6.21
CA GLY A 38 13.49 -3.61 7.42
C GLY A 38 14.06 -2.71 8.51
N GLU A 39 13.88 -3.14 9.76
CA GLU A 39 14.22 -2.33 10.94
C GLU A 39 15.71 -2.10 11.11
N ASN A 40 16.54 -3.03 10.61
CA ASN A 40 18.01 -2.99 10.71
C ASN A 40 18.70 -2.32 9.50
N SER A 41 17.94 -1.67 8.63
CA SER A 41 18.50 -0.98 7.46
C SER A 41 19.21 0.30 7.84
N ASP A 42 20.30 0.63 7.12
CA ASP A 42 21.00 1.93 7.23
C ASP A 42 20.17 3.08 6.61
N ILE A 43 19.14 2.77 5.83
CA ILE A 43 18.21 3.76 5.30
C ILE A 43 17.32 4.25 6.44
N PRO A 44 17.14 5.57 6.65
CA PRO A 44 16.28 6.09 7.69
C PRO A 44 14.89 5.50 7.65
N ASN A 45 14.50 4.87 8.76
CA ASN A 45 13.22 4.18 8.86
C ASN A 45 12.65 4.20 10.29
N VAL A 46 11.35 3.95 10.40
CA VAL A 46 10.66 3.67 11.67
C VAL A 46 9.93 2.34 11.51
N ASN A 47 10.26 1.36 12.33
CA ASN A 47 9.72 0.00 12.24
C ASN A 47 9.88 -0.62 10.83
N GLY A 48 10.99 -0.33 10.15
CA GLY A 48 11.27 -0.78 8.80
C GLY A 48 10.64 0.05 7.67
N MET A 49 9.77 1.01 7.98
CA MET A 49 9.14 1.89 7.00
C MET A 49 10.03 3.10 6.71
N ARG A 50 10.33 3.37 5.45
CA ARG A 50 11.15 4.51 5.04
C ARG A 50 10.50 5.83 5.43
N THR A 51 11.23 6.66 6.16
CA THR A 51 10.72 7.94 6.65
C THR A 51 10.45 8.95 5.53
N ASP A 52 11.28 8.96 4.49
CA ASP A 52 11.10 9.86 3.34
C ASP A 52 9.80 9.54 2.56
N ILE A 53 9.47 8.26 2.40
CA ILE A 53 8.23 7.84 1.76
C ILE A 53 7.02 8.18 2.64
N VAL A 54 7.10 7.90 3.95
CA VAL A 54 6.04 8.27 4.90
C VAL A 54 5.76 9.77 4.85
N GLU A 55 6.80 10.61 4.89
CA GLU A 55 6.64 12.06 4.87
C GLU A 55 6.09 12.57 3.52
N ALA A 56 6.52 11.98 2.40
CA ALA A 56 5.98 12.32 1.08
C ALA A 56 4.46 12.04 1.00
N LEU A 57 4.01 10.89 1.50
CA LEU A 57 2.59 10.52 1.49
C LEU A 57 1.77 11.36 2.47
N LYS A 58 2.35 11.76 3.62
CA LYS A 58 1.74 12.76 4.51
C LYS A 58 1.55 14.12 3.82
N ALA A 59 2.58 14.57 3.09
CA ALA A 59 2.55 15.87 2.43
C ALA A 59 1.40 15.98 1.42
N ILE A 60 1.10 14.90 0.69
CA ILE A 60 -0.06 14.85 -0.21
C ILE A 60 -1.40 14.59 0.51
N LYS A 61 -1.37 14.40 1.83
CA LYS A 61 -2.56 14.10 2.66
C LYS A 61 -3.32 12.89 2.15
N LEU A 62 -2.58 11.80 1.88
CA LEU A 62 -3.15 10.55 1.37
C LEU A 62 -4.33 10.09 2.24
N PRO A 63 -5.55 9.94 1.67
CA PRO A 63 -6.73 9.59 2.48
C PRO A 63 -6.89 8.09 2.71
N VAL A 64 -6.50 7.26 1.76
CA VAL A 64 -6.65 5.81 1.81
C VAL A 64 -5.56 5.14 0.98
N LEU A 65 -5.04 4.02 1.45
CA LEU A 65 -4.05 3.21 0.75
C LEU A 65 -4.55 1.78 0.61
N ARG A 66 -4.52 1.25 -0.61
CA ARG A 66 -4.91 -0.13 -0.92
C ARG A 66 -3.68 -1.03 -1.03
N TRP A 67 -3.73 -2.24 -0.47
CA TRP A 67 -2.70 -3.28 -0.49
C TRP A 67 -3.37 -4.67 -0.46
N PRO A 68 -2.76 -5.77 -0.91
CA PRO A 68 -1.39 -5.96 -1.38
C PRO A 68 -1.19 -5.74 -2.89
N GLY A 69 -2.20 -5.30 -3.61
CA GLY A 69 -2.16 -5.03 -5.03
C GLY A 69 -3.41 -5.53 -5.76
N GLY A 70 -3.28 -5.75 -7.06
CA GLY A 70 -4.30 -6.35 -7.92
C GLY A 70 -3.95 -7.80 -8.24
N CYS A 71 -3.11 -8.03 -9.27
CA CYS A 71 -2.73 -9.39 -9.67
C CYS A 71 -2.03 -10.18 -8.55
N PHE A 72 -1.19 -9.53 -7.75
CA PHE A 72 -0.58 -10.19 -6.60
C PHE A 72 -1.62 -10.66 -5.57
N ALA A 73 -2.70 -9.90 -5.37
CA ALA A 73 -3.76 -10.26 -4.44
C ALA A 73 -4.47 -11.57 -4.79
N ASP A 74 -4.54 -11.94 -6.08
CA ASP A 74 -5.18 -13.19 -6.54
C ASP A 74 -4.51 -14.45 -5.99
N GLU A 75 -3.20 -14.37 -5.72
CA GLU A 75 -2.39 -15.51 -5.23
C GLU A 75 -1.95 -15.35 -3.77
N TYR A 76 -2.15 -14.18 -3.17
CA TYR A 76 -1.63 -13.87 -1.85
C TYR A 76 -2.51 -14.42 -0.72
N HIS A 77 -1.95 -15.32 0.06
CA HIS A 77 -2.57 -15.81 1.29
C HIS A 77 -2.15 -14.94 2.48
N TRP A 78 -3.03 -14.09 2.96
CA TRP A 78 -2.71 -13.11 4.01
C TRP A 78 -2.14 -13.73 5.29
N LYS A 79 -2.50 -15.00 5.59
CA LYS A 79 -1.96 -15.75 6.74
C LYS A 79 -0.45 -16.03 6.63
N ASP A 80 0.09 -16.05 5.41
CA ASP A 80 1.53 -16.24 5.18
C ASP A 80 2.33 -14.97 5.59
N GLY A 81 1.68 -13.82 5.66
CA GLY A 81 2.27 -12.53 6.04
C GLY A 81 2.01 -12.10 7.49
N ILE A 82 1.63 -13.01 8.38
CA ILE A 82 1.42 -12.73 9.81
C ILE A 82 2.27 -13.64 10.71
N GLY A 83 2.33 -13.32 12.00
CA GLY A 83 3.19 -14.02 12.95
C GLY A 83 4.66 -13.55 12.89
N PRO A 84 5.60 -14.28 13.54
CA PRO A 84 7.01 -13.94 13.56
C PRO A 84 7.60 -13.95 12.14
N LYS A 85 8.30 -12.89 11.76
CA LYS A 85 8.83 -12.70 10.39
C LYS A 85 9.72 -13.86 9.93
N GLU A 86 10.49 -14.44 10.83
CA GLU A 86 11.45 -15.51 10.56
C GLU A 86 10.78 -16.83 10.14
N THR A 87 9.52 -17.01 10.50
CA THR A 87 8.75 -18.24 10.24
C THR A 87 7.71 -18.08 9.14
N ARG A 88 7.58 -16.89 8.58
CA ARG A 88 6.62 -16.62 7.50
C ARG A 88 6.96 -17.42 6.25
N LYS A 89 5.95 -17.95 5.61
CA LYS A 89 6.09 -18.71 4.38
C LYS A 89 6.59 -17.83 3.26
N LYS A 90 7.59 -18.31 2.52
CA LYS A 90 8.04 -17.64 1.29
C LYS A 90 7.22 -18.15 0.11
N MET A 91 6.96 -17.25 -0.85
CA MET A 91 6.26 -17.58 -2.09
C MET A 91 6.99 -16.98 -3.29
N VAL A 92 6.75 -17.54 -4.47
CA VAL A 92 7.22 -16.94 -5.73
C VAL A 92 6.14 -15.97 -6.22
N ASN A 93 6.53 -14.75 -6.51
CA ASN A 93 5.65 -13.77 -7.14
C ASN A 93 5.57 -14.07 -8.64
N THR A 94 4.55 -14.79 -9.06
CA THR A 94 4.42 -15.28 -10.45
C THR A 94 4.05 -14.16 -11.41
N HIS A 95 3.39 -13.10 -10.94
CA HIS A 95 2.98 -11.97 -11.78
C HIS A 95 4.10 -10.98 -12.05
N TRP A 96 4.98 -10.75 -11.05
CA TRP A 96 5.94 -9.65 -11.09
C TRP A 96 7.37 -10.13 -10.90
N GLY A 97 7.96 -10.62 -11.99
CA GLY A 97 9.40 -10.89 -12.09
C GLY A 97 9.87 -12.23 -11.52
N GLY A 98 8.99 -13.09 -11.02
CA GLY A 98 9.38 -14.41 -10.48
C GLY A 98 10.27 -14.34 -9.24
N VAL A 99 10.23 -13.22 -8.53
CA VAL A 99 11.04 -13.02 -7.30
C VAL A 99 10.43 -13.77 -6.12
N VAL A 100 11.28 -14.11 -5.15
CA VAL A 100 10.82 -14.71 -3.89
C VAL A 100 10.35 -13.59 -2.97
N GLU A 101 9.07 -13.62 -2.61
CA GLU A 101 8.47 -12.81 -1.55
C GLU A 101 8.70 -13.51 -0.21
N ASP A 102 9.37 -12.87 0.71
CA ASP A 102 9.68 -13.44 2.04
C ASP A 102 8.61 -13.13 3.09
N ASN A 103 7.62 -12.34 2.71
CA ASN A 103 6.50 -11.91 3.56
C ASN A 103 6.91 -11.14 4.83
N THR A 104 8.11 -10.55 4.85
CA THR A 104 8.53 -9.69 5.97
C THR A 104 7.72 -8.40 6.05
N PHE A 105 7.11 -7.99 4.93
CA PHE A 105 6.05 -6.98 4.89
C PHE A 105 4.70 -7.67 4.64
N GLY A 106 3.90 -7.80 5.68
CA GLY A 106 2.57 -8.39 5.64
C GLY A 106 1.50 -7.45 6.18
N THR A 107 0.38 -8.01 6.63
CA THR A 107 -0.78 -7.24 7.07
C THR A 107 -0.46 -6.25 8.20
N HIS A 108 0.28 -6.69 9.22
CA HIS A 108 0.60 -5.82 10.37
C HIS A 108 1.55 -4.69 9.98
N GLU A 109 2.54 -4.96 9.14
CA GLU A 109 3.45 -3.95 8.62
C GLU A 109 2.71 -2.94 7.74
N PHE A 110 1.76 -3.40 6.92
CA PHE A 110 0.90 -2.50 6.14
C PHE A 110 0.04 -1.59 7.02
N LEU A 111 -0.58 -2.12 8.07
CA LEU A 111 -1.37 -1.32 9.01
C LEU A 111 -0.51 -0.31 9.76
N GLU A 112 0.71 -0.71 10.18
CA GLU A 112 1.67 0.20 10.78
C GLU A 112 2.09 1.31 9.81
N PHE A 113 2.32 0.99 8.54
CA PHE A 113 2.61 2.00 7.52
C PHE A 113 1.46 3.00 7.37
N CYS A 114 0.22 2.52 7.28
CA CYS A 114 -0.97 3.39 7.23
C CYS A 114 -1.08 4.28 8.47
N ARG A 115 -0.77 3.74 9.66
CA ARG A 115 -0.75 4.50 10.91
C ARG A 115 0.30 5.62 10.88
N GLN A 116 1.50 5.33 10.38
CA GLN A 116 2.56 6.34 10.25
C GLN A 116 2.19 7.43 9.25
N VAL A 117 1.61 7.07 8.11
CA VAL A 117 1.14 8.02 7.08
C VAL A 117 -0.07 8.82 7.55
N GLY A 118 -0.92 8.24 8.39
CA GLY A 118 -2.19 8.83 8.82
C GLY A 118 -3.32 8.65 7.79
N CYS A 119 -3.32 7.53 7.06
CA CYS A 119 -4.34 7.19 6.06
C CYS A 119 -5.16 5.95 6.48
N GLU A 120 -6.32 5.78 5.85
CA GLU A 120 -7.14 4.59 6.05
C GLU A 120 -6.56 3.40 5.26
N PRO A 121 -6.50 2.18 5.84
CA PRO A 121 -6.12 0.99 5.10
C PRO A 121 -7.30 0.48 4.25
N TYR A 122 -7.00 0.00 3.05
CA TYR A 122 -7.91 -0.76 2.20
C TYR A 122 -7.23 -2.08 1.83
N ILE A 123 -7.72 -3.19 2.37
CA ILE A 123 -7.12 -4.51 2.15
C ILE A 123 -7.89 -5.25 1.07
N ASN A 124 -7.18 -5.72 0.04
CA ASN A 124 -7.69 -6.66 -0.94
C ASN A 124 -7.43 -8.09 -0.48
N GLY A 125 -8.28 -9.01 -0.89
CA GLY A 125 -8.09 -10.44 -0.72
C GLY A 125 -8.62 -11.18 -1.93
N ASN A 126 -8.21 -12.44 -2.08
CA ASN A 126 -8.82 -13.39 -3.00
C ASN A 126 -10.01 -14.08 -2.35
N VAL A 127 -10.82 -14.75 -3.15
CA VAL A 127 -11.97 -15.57 -2.77
C VAL A 127 -11.74 -17.03 -3.16
#